data_e556e92c02d4c815885b2ab7a3f3b40a
#
_entry.id   e556e92c02d4c815885b2ab7a3f3b40a
#
_cell.length_a   1.000
_cell.length_b   1.000
_cell.length_c   1.000
_cell.angle_alpha   90.00
_cell.angle_beta   90.00
_cell.angle_gamma   90.00
#
_symmetry.space_group_name_H-M   'P 1'
#
loop_
_entity.id
_entity.type
_entity.pdbx_description
1 polymer ?
#
loop_
_entity_poly.entity_id
_entity_poly.type
_entity_poly.pdbx_seq_one_letter_code
_entity_poly.pdbx_strand_id
1 'polypeptide(L)'
;MFGKNPKSSEIKPSQKKKELRKLVKQKQYDAALKIGSEILQKIPQENDVLFIVGGIYYMKNKYRSAISYFEKALEIGTYDTDVLILKANSHYHLGEHKQAIQCCEKIKEIDSKNKAVSELLSKIKSAKI
;
A
#
# COMPACT_ATOMS: atom_id res chain seq x y z
N MET A 1 8.82 -39.37 6.39
CA MET A 1 8.65 -39.01 6.88
C MET A 1 8.30 -38.36 6.88
N PHE A 2 8.11 -38.27 6.65
CA PHE A 2 7.88 -37.65 6.96
C PHE A 2 7.03 -36.78 6.64
N GLY A 3 5.90 -36.59 6.44
CA GLY A 3 4.87 -35.64 6.29
C GLY A 3 5.06 -34.31 6.97
N LYS A 4 6.21 -33.80 6.86
CA LYS A 4 6.48 -32.48 7.38
C LYS A 4 5.86 -31.44 6.50
N ASN A 5 5.01 -30.57 7.03
CA ASN A 5 4.63 -29.36 6.33
C ASN A 5 5.87 -28.48 6.17
N PRO A 6 6.14 -27.96 5.00
CA PRO A 6 7.27 -27.06 4.83
C PRO A 6 7.11 -25.83 5.75
N LYS A 7 8.21 -25.39 6.32
CA LYS A 7 8.24 -24.14 7.09
C LYS A 7 7.96 -22.98 6.14
N SER A 8 7.41 -21.88 6.66
CA SER A 8 7.15 -20.71 5.84
C SER A 8 8.35 -20.31 4.99
N SER A 9 9.56 -20.40 5.58
CA SER A 9 10.79 -20.05 4.89
C SER A 9 11.10 -20.95 3.70
N GLU A 10 10.52 -22.14 3.64
CA GLU A 10 10.74 -23.11 2.58
C GLU A 10 9.76 -22.97 1.42
N ILE A 11 8.70 -22.20 1.61
CA ILE A 11 7.69 -21.96 0.58
C ILE A 11 8.20 -20.91 -0.40
N LYS A 12 8.01 -21.16 -1.67
CA LYS A 12 8.44 -20.23 -2.73
C LYS A 12 7.75 -18.88 -2.59
N PRO A 13 8.45 -17.77 -2.87
CA PRO A 13 7.84 -16.43 -2.79
C PRO A 13 6.57 -16.27 -3.61
N SER A 14 6.49 -16.91 -4.77
CA SER A 14 5.29 -16.86 -5.61
C SER A 14 4.07 -17.46 -4.92
N GLN A 15 4.27 -18.56 -4.19
CA GLN A 15 3.21 -19.21 -3.42
C GLN A 15 2.80 -18.35 -2.22
N LYS A 16 3.76 -17.73 -1.56
CA LYS A 16 3.49 -16.80 -0.46
C LYS A 16 2.70 -15.58 -0.93
N LYS A 17 3.01 -15.09 -2.12
CA LYS A 17 2.24 -13.98 -2.70
C LYS A 17 0.79 -14.35 -2.96
N LYS A 18 0.54 -15.56 -3.45
CA LYS A 18 -0.83 -16.06 -3.64
C LYS A 18 -1.58 -16.13 -2.33
N GLU A 19 -0.91 -16.66 -1.30
CA GLU A 19 -1.50 -16.77 0.03
C GLU A 19 -1.78 -15.37 0.61
N LEU A 20 -0.84 -14.45 0.43
CA LEU A 20 -1.02 -13.07 0.85
C LEU A 20 -2.28 -12.45 0.24
N ARG A 21 -2.45 -12.58 -1.07
CA ARG A 21 -3.61 -12.03 -1.77
C ARG A 21 -4.91 -12.67 -1.31
N LYS A 22 -4.88 -13.96 -1.07
CA LYS A 22 -6.04 -14.71 -0.55
C LYS A 22 -6.45 -14.18 0.81
N LEU A 23 -5.48 -14.01 1.71
CA LEU A 23 -5.74 -13.51 3.06
C LEU A 23 -6.30 -12.08 3.04
N VAL A 24 -5.81 -11.25 2.14
CA VAL A 24 -6.33 -9.88 1.97
C VAL A 24 -7.78 -9.92 1.50
N LYS A 25 -8.10 -10.78 0.55
CA LYS A 25 -9.47 -10.95 0.07
C LYS A 25 -10.41 -11.39 1.19
N GLN A 26 -9.91 -12.25 2.07
CA GLN A 26 -10.66 -12.75 3.22
C GLN A 26 -10.66 -11.78 4.39
N LYS A 27 -10.02 -10.62 4.24
CA LYS A 27 -9.89 -9.59 5.27
C LYS A 27 -9.18 -10.08 6.53
N GLN A 28 -8.33 -11.09 6.38
CA GLN A 28 -7.50 -11.61 7.46
C GLN A 28 -6.17 -10.84 7.48
N TYR A 29 -6.25 -9.60 7.91
CA TYR A 29 -5.16 -8.65 7.77
C TYR A 29 -3.93 -8.98 8.63
N ASP A 30 -4.13 -9.47 9.84
CA ASP A 30 -2.97 -9.80 10.71
C ASP A 30 -2.17 -10.97 10.14
N ALA A 31 -2.86 -12.01 9.66
CA ALA A 31 -2.21 -13.14 9.00
C ALA A 31 -1.53 -12.69 7.71
N ALA A 32 -2.17 -11.81 6.95
CA ALA A 32 -1.62 -11.25 5.72
C ALA A 32 -0.34 -10.46 6.00
N LEU A 33 -0.32 -9.64 7.04
CA LEU A 33 0.86 -8.87 7.42
C LEU A 33 2.04 -9.78 7.77
N LYS A 34 1.77 -10.89 8.45
CA LYS A 34 2.82 -11.85 8.78
C LYS A 34 3.47 -12.42 7.53
N ILE A 35 2.67 -12.85 6.57
CA ILE A 35 3.19 -13.39 5.30
C ILE A 35 3.89 -12.31 4.49
N GLY A 36 3.31 -11.12 4.41
CA GLY A 36 3.94 -10.00 3.73
C GLY A 36 5.32 -9.67 4.31
N SER A 37 5.42 -9.68 5.64
CA SER A 37 6.68 -9.46 6.33
C SER A 37 7.72 -10.54 6.00
N GLU A 38 7.30 -11.79 5.96
CA GLU A 38 8.20 -12.89 5.59
C GLU A 38 8.74 -12.72 4.16
N ILE A 39 7.88 -12.32 3.22
CA ILE A 39 8.31 -12.06 1.84
C ILE A 39 9.32 -10.92 1.81
N LEU A 40 9.03 -9.83 2.48
CA LEU A 40 9.88 -8.63 2.46
C LEU A 40 11.21 -8.84 3.17
N GLN A 41 11.30 -9.79 4.12
CA GLN A 41 12.58 -10.15 4.71
C GLN A 41 13.52 -10.77 3.69
N LYS A 42 12.98 -11.53 2.75
CA LYS A 42 13.78 -12.18 1.70
C LYS A 42 13.95 -11.29 0.47
N ILE A 43 12.91 -10.57 0.11
CA ILE A 43 12.91 -9.70 -1.08
C ILE A 43 12.39 -8.32 -0.64
N PRO A 44 13.27 -7.48 -0.05
CA PRO A 44 12.84 -6.17 0.48
C PRO A 44 12.26 -5.22 -0.56
N GLN A 45 12.58 -5.43 -1.82
CA GLN A 45 12.16 -4.56 -2.92
C GLN A 45 11.03 -5.16 -3.76
N GLU A 46 10.27 -6.09 -3.19
CA GLU A 46 9.13 -6.67 -3.88
C GLU A 46 7.99 -5.64 -3.90
N ASN A 47 7.87 -4.95 -5.02
CA ASN A 47 7.00 -3.78 -5.15
C ASN A 47 5.52 -4.10 -4.87
N ASP A 48 5.00 -5.18 -5.44
CA ASP A 48 3.62 -5.63 -5.21
C ASP A 48 3.34 -5.82 -3.73
N VAL A 49 4.27 -6.45 -3.02
CA VAL A 49 4.09 -6.77 -1.60
C VAL A 49 4.16 -5.51 -0.76
N LEU A 50 5.05 -4.58 -1.09
CA LEU A 50 5.11 -3.28 -0.41
C LEU A 50 3.78 -2.55 -0.55
N PHE A 51 3.19 -2.56 -1.73
CA PHE A 51 1.88 -1.95 -1.98
C PHE A 51 0.78 -2.64 -1.17
N ILE A 52 0.76 -3.97 -1.18
CA ILE A 52 -0.26 -4.75 -0.46
C ILE A 52 -0.15 -4.49 1.05
N VAL A 53 1.06 -4.55 1.60
CA VAL A 53 1.28 -4.31 3.04
C VAL A 53 0.87 -2.89 3.41
N GLY A 54 1.27 -1.91 2.61
CA GLY A 54 0.83 -0.52 2.80
C GLY A 54 -0.68 -0.40 2.79
N GLY A 55 -1.33 -1.08 1.84
CA GLY A 55 -2.79 -1.12 1.73
C GLY A 55 -3.47 -1.72 2.95
N ILE A 56 -2.87 -2.76 3.54
CA ILE A 56 -3.40 -3.37 4.77
C ILE A 56 -3.34 -2.37 5.92
N TYR A 57 -2.21 -1.70 6.10
CA TYR A 57 -2.09 -0.67 7.13
C TYR A 57 -3.10 0.45 6.91
N TYR A 58 -3.32 0.83 5.65
CA TYR A 58 -4.33 1.82 5.30
C TYR A 58 -5.73 1.37 5.75
N MET A 59 -6.09 0.12 5.47
CA MET A 59 -7.38 -0.45 5.87
C MET A 59 -7.54 -0.54 7.39
N LYS A 60 -6.43 -0.65 8.11
CA LYS A 60 -6.42 -0.65 9.56
C LYS A 60 -6.34 0.77 10.15
N ASN A 61 -6.46 1.79 9.32
CA ASN A 61 -6.37 3.20 9.69
C ASN A 61 -5.01 3.57 10.30
N LYS A 62 -3.97 2.81 9.97
CA LYS A 62 -2.60 3.10 10.40
C LYS A 62 -1.88 3.85 9.27
N TYR A 63 -2.28 5.08 9.10
CA TYR A 63 -1.87 5.87 7.94
C TYR A 63 -0.38 6.17 7.89
N ARG A 64 0.25 6.41 9.04
CA ARG A 64 1.69 6.68 9.07
C ARG A 64 2.49 5.48 8.57
N SER A 65 2.14 4.28 9.03
CA SER A 65 2.76 3.05 8.55
C SER A 65 2.49 2.82 7.07
N ALA A 66 1.25 3.06 6.64
CA ALA A 66 0.87 2.91 5.24
C ALA A 66 1.75 3.80 4.35
N ILE A 67 1.93 5.07 4.71
CA ILE A 67 2.75 6.02 3.95
C ILE A 67 4.17 5.49 3.80
N SER A 68 4.75 4.96 4.88
CA SER A 68 6.10 4.43 4.84
C SER A 68 6.26 3.34 3.77
N TYR A 69 5.31 2.41 3.70
CA TYR A 69 5.34 1.34 2.69
C TYR A 69 5.07 1.87 1.28
N PHE A 70 4.16 2.83 1.14
CA PHE A 70 3.89 3.45 -0.16
C PHE A 70 5.11 4.21 -0.69
N GLU A 71 5.83 4.89 0.20
CA GLU A 71 7.06 5.60 -0.19
C GLU A 71 8.12 4.63 -0.68
N LYS A 72 8.29 3.49 0.00
CA LYS A 72 9.22 2.45 -0.45
C LYS A 72 8.82 1.90 -1.82
N ALA A 73 7.53 1.66 -2.02
CA ALA A 73 7.04 1.18 -3.30
C ALA A 73 7.31 2.18 -4.42
N LEU A 74 7.14 3.47 -4.15
CA LEU A 74 7.38 4.53 -5.13
C LEU A 74 8.85 4.72 -5.47
N GLU A 75 9.75 4.40 -4.53
CA GLU A 75 11.20 4.47 -4.79
C GLU A 75 11.64 3.41 -5.79
N ILE A 76 11.03 2.24 -5.73
CA ILE A 76 11.41 1.09 -6.55
C ILE A 76 10.74 1.15 -7.91
N GLY A 77 9.45 1.32 -7.88
CA GLY A 77 8.64 1.39 -9.08
C GLY A 77 8.48 2.82 -9.50
N THR A 78 8.09 2.98 -10.67
CA THR A 78 7.76 4.27 -11.21
C THR A 78 6.42 4.74 -10.67
N TYR A 79 5.99 5.86 -11.12
CA TYR A 79 4.79 6.56 -10.74
C TYR A 79 3.55 5.68 -10.91
N ASP A 80 3.19 4.99 -9.85
CA ASP A 80 1.97 4.20 -9.80
C ASP A 80 0.87 5.08 -9.22
N THR A 81 -0.13 5.40 -10.03
CA THR A 81 -1.22 6.27 -9.58
C THR A 81 -2.01 5.67 -8.44
N ASP A 82 -2.13 4.33 -8.39
CA ASP A 82 -2.83 3.67 -7.28
C ASP A 82 -2.08 3.86 -5.95
N VAL A 83 -0.76 3.75 -5.99
CA VAL A 83 0.07 3.99 -4.80
C VAL A 83 -0.02 5.45 -4.38
N LEU A 84 0.09 6.35 -5.34
CA LEU A 84 0.04 7.80 -5.07
C LEU A 84 -1.30 8.22 -4.47
N ILE A 85 -2.42 7.67 -4.96
CA ILE A 85 -3.72 8.05 -4.43
C ILE A 85 -3.91 7.56 -3.00
N LEU A 86 -3.44 6.36 -2.67
CA LEU A 86 -3.52 5.86 -1.30
C LEU A 86 -2.59 6.63 -0.37
N LYS A 87 -1.42 7.03 -0.86
CA LYS A 87 -0.53 7.89 -0.09
C LYS A 87 -1.19 9.25 0.18
N ALA A 88 -1.81 9.84 -0.85
CA ALA A 88 -2.51 11.10 -0.72
C ALA A 88 -3.65 11.00 0.30
N ASN A 89 -4.45 9.95 0.21
CA ASN A 89 -5.54 9.73 1.17
C ASN A 89 -5.01 9.54 2.58
N SER A 90 -3.89 8.86 2.73
CA SER A 90 -3.28 8.67 4.05
C SER A 90 -2.85 9.99 4.67
N HIS A 91 -2.21 10.86 3.89
CA HIS A 91 -1.86 12.20 4.35
C HIS A 91 -3.11 13.02 4.69
N TYR A 92 -4.15 12.92 3.87
CA TYR A 92 -5.41 13.61 4.14
C TYR A 92 -5.99 13.21 5.49
N HIS A 93 -6.05 11.90 5.79
CA HIS A 93 -6.57 11.41 7.07
C HIS A 93 -5.73 11.86 8.26
N LEU A 94 -4.45 12.14 8.05
CA LEU A 94 -3.56 12.66 9.08
C LEU A 94 -3.63 14.19 9.20
N GLY A 95 -4.46 14.85 8.39
CA GLY A 95 -4.54 16.31 8.36
C GLY A 95 -3.37 16.96 7.64
N GLU A 96 -2.55 16.21 6.96
CA GLU A 96 -1.39 16.70 6.23
C GLU A 96 -1.78 17.08 4.80
N HIS A 97 -2.55 18.16 4.69
CA HIS A 97 -3.16 18.57 3.43
C HIS A 97 -2.13 18.96 2.37
N LYS A 98 -1.03 19.60 2.77
CA LYS A 98 0.02 19.99 1.83
C LYS A 98 0.62 18.77 1.13
N GLN A 99 0.94 17.73 1.90
CA GLN A 99 1.50 16.49 1.36
C GLN A 99 0.49 15.76 0.48
N ALA A 100 -0.79 15.76 0.89
CA ALA A 100 -1.85 15.17 0.09
C ALA A 100 -1.96 15.87 -1.27
N ILE A 101 -1.91 17.19 -1.29
CA ILE A 101 -1.96 18.00 -2.51
C ILE A 101 -0.75 17.69 -3.42
N GLN A 102 0.43 17.54 -2.83
CA GLN A 102 1.64 17.21 -3.61
C GLN A 102 1.48 15.87 -4.34
N CYS A 103 0.90 14.88 -3.68
CA CYS A 103 0.61 13.59 -4.33
C CYS A 103 -0.41 13.75 -5.46
N CYS A 104 -1.44 14.56 -5.23
CA CYS A 104 -2.45 14.84 -6.26
C CYS A 104 -1.84 15.50 -7.48
N GLU A 105 -0.93 16.43 -7.28
CA GLU A 105 -0.26 17.12 -8.40
C GLU A 105 0.55 16.14 -9.23
N LYS A 106 1.25 15.20 -8.60
CA LYS A 106 1.98 14.16 -9.32
C LYS A 106 1.06 13.27 -10.13
N ILE A 107 -0.08 12.90 -9.58
CA ILE A 107 -1.06 12.10 -10.31
C ILE A 107 -1.58 12.87 -11.53
N LYS A 108 -1.84 14.15 -11.39
CA LYS A 108 -2.31 14.99 -12.48
C LYS A 108 -1.31 15.07 -13.65
N GLU A 109 -0.02 14.99 -13.36
CA GLU A 109 1.01 14.94 -14.39
C GLU A 109 0.89 13.69 -15.25
N ILE A 110 0.44 12.59 -14.65
CA ILE A 110 0.30 11.29 -15.31
C ILE A 110 -1.09 11.16 -15.93
N ASP A 111 -2.11 11.57 -15.20
CA ASP A 111 -3.52 11.44 -15.57
C ASP A 111 -4.27 12.69 -15.12
N SER A 112 -4.31 13.67 -16.01
CA SER A 112 -4.88 15.00 -15.72
C SER A 112 -6.37 14.98 -15.37
N LYS A 113 -7.07 13.91 -15.75
CA LYS A 113 -8.53 13.78 -15.51
C LYS A 113 -8.86 12.74 -14.45
N ASN A 114 -7.90 12.42 -13.60
CA ASN A 114 -8.11 11.42 -12.56
C ASN A 114 -9.23 11.85 -11.60
N LYS A 115 -10.25 11.02 -11.53
CA LYS A 115 -11.45 11.33 -10.76
C LYS A 115 -11.20 11.31 -9.25
N ALA A 116 -10.40 10.35 -8.79
CA ALA A 116 -10.07 10.22 -7.36
C ALA A 116 -9.32 11.46 -6.86
N VAL A 117 -8.46 12.03 -7.68
CA VAL A 117 -7.74 13.27 -7.36
C VAL A 117 -8.71 14.43 -7.23
N SER A 118 -9.64 14.57 -8.17
CA SER A 118 -10.62 15.65 -8.13
C SER A 118 -11.48 15.57 -6.86
N GLU A 119 -11.89 14.37 -6.50
CA GLU A 119 -12.67 14.14 -5.29
C GLU A 119 -11.89 14.49 -4.04
N LEU A 120 -10.63 14.08 -3.97
CA LEU A 120 -9.79 14.35 -2.81
C LEU A 120 -9.49 15.85 -2.68
N LEU A 121 -9.18 16.51 -3.78
CA LEU A 121 -8.95 17.97 -3.75
C LEU A 121 -10.18 18.73 -3.29
N SER A 122 -11.38 18.28 -3.68
CA SER A 122 -12.62 18.86 -3.21
C SER A 122 -12.79 18.71 -1.71
N LYS A 123 -12.47 17.53 -1.17
CA LYS A 123 -12.53 17.29 0.28
C LYS A 123 -11.55 18.17 1.04
N ILE A 124 -10.35 18.33 0.53
CA ILE A 124 -9.33 19.17 1.17
C ILE A 124 -9.81 20.64 1.18
N LYS A 125 -10.35 21.09 0.08
CA LYS A 125 -10.86 22.46 -0.04
C LYS A 125 -12.00 22.72 0.96
N SER A 126 -12.92 21.77 1.10
CA SER A 126 -14.01 21.88 2.05
C SER A 126 -13.52 21.90 3.48
N ALA A 127 -12.49 21.16 3.80
CA ALA A 127 -11.94 21.09 5.16
C ALA A 127 -11.28 22.38 5.61
N LYS A 128 -10.90 23.26 4.69
CA LYS A 128 -10.25 24.54 4.99
C LYS A 128 -11.22 25.68 5.30
N ILE A 129 -12.52 25.42 5.19
CA ILE A 129 -13.55 26.44 5.48
C ILE A 129 -13.98 26.46 6.98
#